data_5565ade49b8f875190b3df29b596e91f
#
_entry.id   5565ade49b8f875190b3df29b596e91f
#
_cell.length_a   1.000
_cell.length_b   1.000
_cell.length_c   1.000
_cell.angle_alpha   90.00
_cell.angle_beta   90.00
_cell.angle_gamma   90.00
#
_symmetry.space_group_name_H-M   'P 1'
#
loop_
_entity.id
_entity.type
_entity.pdbx_description
1 polymer ?
#
loop_
_entity_poly.entity_id
_entity_poly.type
_entity_poly.pdbx_seq_one_letter_code
_entity_poly.pdbx_strand_id
1 'polypeptide(L)'
;IRKCEVFYKMKLLYLAKQYDLVVGDRFELFYRGVIRSMNPYKYYIHINSAKGKPYPRYYTFTPNEDEVGDYKLTVSLYDDYMNLIETADTILHVVKPVKPSKKLNILCFGDSLTFNGVWPYEGYRRFTQEGGEPAGLGFSNTLNFIGTMKKEEVGYEGYGGWQWRHYVNNEVASPTSSIWIEVDKHSLNENHQHSLWKSSELNWVLESI
;
A
#
# COMPACT_ATOMS: atom_id res chain seq x y z
N ILE A 1 -44.03 24.14 8.74
CA ILE A 1 -42.87 23.96 7.85
C ILE A 1 -42.00 22.87 8.49
N ARG A 2 -42.08 21.62 7.99
CA ARG A 2 -41.21 20.54 8.43
C ARG A 2 -39.84 20.76 7.81
N LYS A 3 -38.83 21.06 8.63
CA LYS A 3 -37.40 20.99 8.21
C LYS A 3 -37.09 19.54 7.89
N CYS A 4 -36.82 19.23 6.64
CA CYS A 4 -36.26 17.95 6.22
C CYS A 4 -34.79 17.96 6.64
N GLU A 5 -34.48 17.37 7.79
CA GLU A 5 -33.08 17.15 8.17
C GLU A 5 -32.55 16.01 7.27
N VAL A 6 -31.76 16.36 6.29
CA VAL A 6 -31.01 15.40 5.48
C VAL A 6 -29.87 14.88 6.35
N PHE A 7 -30.10 13.78 7.04
CA PHE A 7 -29.02 13.05 7.70
C PHE A 7 -28.10 12.47 6.62
N TYR A 8 -26.97 13.10 6.39
CA TYR A 8 -25.89 12.49 5.61
C TYR A 8 -25.42 11.24 6.35
N LYS A 9 -25.84 10.07 5.89
CA LYS A 9 -25.32 8.80 6.42
C LYS A 9 -23.84 8.72 6.08
N MET A 10 -22.98 8.84 7.11
CA MET A 10 -21.54 8.79 6.92
C MET A 10 -21.14 7.40 6.46
N LYS A 11 -20.40 7.32 5.35
CA LYS A 11 -19.87 6.07 4.83
C LYS A 11 -18.87 5.47 5.83
N LEU A 12 -19.04 4.20 6.16
CA LEU A 12 -18.19 3.45 7.08
C LEU A 12 -17.24 2.48 6.37
N LEU A 13 -17.68 1.86 5.26
CA LEU A 13 -16.90 0.88 4.52
C LEU A 13 -16.13 1.51 3.36
N TYR A 14 -14.81 1.32 3.35
CA TYR A 14 -13.90 1.82 2.31
C TYR A 14 -13.10 0.65 1.75
N LEU A 15 -13.67 -0.04 0.77
CA LEU A 15 -12.99 -1.08 0.01
C LEU A 15 -12.44 -0.48 -1.28
N ALA A 16 -11.28 -0.96 -1.75
CA ALA A 16 -10.86 -0.77 -3.12
C ALA A 16 -11.87 -1.42 -4.07
N LYS A 17 -11.97 -0.94 -5.30
CA LYS A 17 -12.85 -1.58 -6.30
C LYS A 17 -12.40 -3.01 -6.61
N GLN A 18 -11.09 -3.24 -6.55
CA GLN A 18 -10.44 -4.51 -6.81
C GLN A 18 -9.18 -4.62 -5.95
N TYR A 19 -8.85 -5.82 -5.53
CA TYR A 19 -7.56 -6.22 -4.96
C TYR A 19 -6.94 -7.26 -5.89
N ASP A 20 -5.71 -7.01 -6.33
CA ASP A 20 -4.94 -7.94 -7.15
C ASP A 20 -4.18 -8.91 -6.23
N LEU A 21 -4.40 -10.19 -6.41
CA LEU A 21 -3.81 -11.28 -5.66
C LEU A 21 -2.94 -12.12 -6.58
N VAL A 22 -1.80 -12.55 -6.07
CA VAL A 22 -0.91 -13.44 -6.81
C VAL A 22 -1.05 -14.88 -6.27
N VAL A 23 -1.09 -15.84 -7.16
CA VAL A 23 -1.09 -17.26 -6.81
C VAL A 23 0.06 -17.58 -5.87
N GLY A 24 -0.22 -18.29 -4.77
CA GLY A 24 0.72 -18.65 -3.72
C GLY A 24 0.94 -17.56 -2.66
N ASP A 25 0.53 -16.32 -2.90
CA ASP A 25 0.67 -15.23 -1.93
C ASP A 25 -0.56 -15.14 -1.02
N ARG A 26 -0.29 -14.89 0.26
CA ARG A 26 -1.35 -14.72 1.26
C ARG A 26 -1.88 -13.30 1.25
N PHE A 27 -3.12 -13.13 0.85
CA PHE A 27 -3.88 -11.89 0.99
C PHE A 27 -4.55 -11.81 2.36
N GLU A 28 -4.48 -10.64 3.00
CA GLU A 28 -5.17 -10.35 4.26
C GLU A 28 -5.87 -8.99 4.19
N LEU A 29 -7.17 -8.97 4.40
CA LEU A 29 -7.97 -7.76 4.50
C LEU A 29 -8.32 -7.51 5.98
N PHE A 30 -7.56 -6.66 6.64
CA PHE A 30 -7.81 -6.29 8.03
C PHE A 30 -9.01 -5.34 8.12
N TYR A 31 -10.01 -5.70 8.92
CA TYR A 31 -11.25 -4.91 9.06
C TYR A 31 -10.97 -3.50 9.58
N ARG A 32 -9.98 -3.34 10.46
CA ARG A 32 -9.54 -2.03 10.94
C ARG A 32 -9.05 -1.10 9.83
N GLY A 33 -8.53 -1.64 8.74
CA GLY A 33 -8.03 -0.86 7.60
C GLY A 33 -9.14 -0.37 6.67
N VAL A 34 -10.32 -0.99 6.70
CA VAL A 34 -11.41 -0.71 5.75
C VAL A 34 -12.69 -0.21 6.40
N ILE A 35 -12.80 -0.28 7.72
CA ILE A 35 -13.95 0.24 8.48
C ILE A 35 -13.54 1.53 9.18
N ARG A 36 -14.16 2.64 8.79
CA ARG A 36 -13.94 3.97 9.37
C ARG A 36 -14.62 4.08 10.74
N SER A 37 -13.99 3.52 11.76
CA SER A 37 -14.45 3.57 13.15
C SER A 37 -13.27 3.50 14.11
N MET A 38 -13.36 4.20 15.24
CA MET A 38 -12.37 4.05 16.33
C MET A 38 -12.33 2.61 16.87
N ASN A 39 -13.49 1.97 16.93
CA ASN A 39 -13.61 0.56 17.27
C ASN A 39 -14.43 -0.17 16.19
N PRO A 40 -13.79 -0.72 15.15
CA PRO A 40 -14.50 -1.44 14.10
C PRO A 40 -15.17 -2.73 14.61
N TYR A 41 -14.69 -3.29 15.72
CA TYR A 41 -15.16 -4.55 16.29
C TYR A 41 -16.42 -4.40 17.16
N LYS A 42 -16.96 -3.19 17.27
CA LYS A 42 -18.30 -2.98 17.82
C LYS A 42 -19.41 -3.39 16.87
N TYR A 43 -19.09 -3.57 15.58
CA TYR A 43 -20.03 -4.03 14.57
C TYR A 43 -19.94 -5.53 14.41
N TYR A 44 -21.07 -6.20 14.14
CA TYR A 44 -21.02 -7.54 13.60
C TYR A 44 -20.63 -7.45 12.11
N ILE A 45 -19.51 -8.08 11.77
CA ILE A 45 -18.93 -8.05 10.42
C ILE A 45 -19.23 -9.36 9.76
N HIS A 46 -20.01 -9.34 8.68
CA HIS A 46 -20.31 -10.50 7.87
C HIS A 46 -19.55 -10.43 6.54
N ILE A 47 -18.86 -11.51 6.21
CA ILE A 47 -18.11 -11.68 4.97
C ILE A 47 -18.80 -12.74 4.12
N ASN A 48 -19.10 -12.39 2.87
CA ASN A 48 -19.61 -13.34 1.87
C ASN A 48 -18.65 -13.38 0.69
N SER A 49 -18.02 -14.54 0.48
CA SER A 49 -17.14 -14.82 -0.64
C SER A 49 -17.10 -16.32 -0.90
N ALA A 50 -16.96 -16.71 -2.17
CA ALA A 50 -16.78 -18.13 -2.56
C ALA A 50 -15.41 -18.68 -2.17
N LYS A 51 -14.44 -17.81 -1.86
CA LYS A 51 -13.03 -18.15 -1.56
C LYS A 51 -12.60 -17.56 -0.23
N GLY A 52 -11.48 -18.07 0.30
CA GLY A 52 -10.87 -17.57 1.52
C GLY A 52 -11.67 -17.88 2.80
N LYS A 53 -11.25 -17.26 3.91
CA LYS A 53 -11.84 -17.49 5.24
C LYS A 53 -11.89 -16.18 6.04
N PRO A 54 -13.05 -15.85 6.68
CA PRO A 54 -13.11 -14.79 7.66
C PRO A 54 -12.54 -15.25 9.01
N TYR A 55 -11.83 -14.32 9.66
CA TYR A 55 -11.36 -14.43 11.04
C TYR A 55 -11.91 -13.23 11.84
N PRO A 56 -11.81 -13.20 13.16
CA PRO A 56 -12.39 -12.13 13.98
C PRO A 56 -11.88 -10.70 13.62
N ARG A 57 -10.67 -10.59 13.07
CA ARG A 57 -10.03 -9.29 12.78
C ARG A 57 -9.69 -9.06 11.33
N TYR A 58 -9.73 -10.08 10.50
CA TYR A 58 -9.37 -10.01 9.09
C TYR A 58 -10.03 -11.14 8.29
N TYR A 59 -10.11 -10.95 6.99
CA TYR A 59 -10.39 -12.00 6.02
C TYR A 59 -9.07 -12.38 5.35
N THR A 60 -8.85 -13.66 5.03
CA THR A 60 -7.65 -14.11 4.32
C THR A 60 -7.99 -15.07 3.18
N PHE A 61 -7.16 -15.02 2.14
CA PHE A 61 -7.20 -15.94 1.02
C PHE A 61 -5.79 -16.14 0.48
N THR A 62 -5.37 -17.38 0.30
CA THR A 62 -4.13 -17.76 -0.39
C THR A 62 -4.53 -18.57 -1.61
N PRO A 63 -4.61 -17.94 -2.81
CA PRO A 63 -5.05 -18.61 -4.01
C PRO A 63 -4.00 -19.62 -4.50
N ASN A 64 -4.47 -20.73 -5.07
CA ASN A 64 -3.64 -21.71 -5.78
C ASN A 64 -3.76 -21.54 -7.31
N GLU A 65 -3.03 -22.36 -8.06
CA GLU A 65 -2.97 -22.33 -9.53
C GLU A 65 -4.33 -22.48 -10.24
N ASP A 66 -5.27 -23.20 -9.64
CA ASP A 66 -6.60 -23.46 -10.19
C ASP A 66 -7.60 -22.36 -9.87
N GLU A 67 -7.16 -21.37 -9.09
CA GLU A 67 -8.00 -20.28 -8.60
C GLU A 67 -7.71 -18.94 -9.26
N VAL A 68 -7.11 -18.95 -10.46
CA VAL A 68 -6.95 -17.74 -11.29
C VAL A 68 -8.32 -17.26 -11.77
N GLY A 69 -8.60 -15.95 -11.60
CA GLY A 69 -9.88 -15.35 -11.99
C GLY A 69 -10.41 -14.35 -10.97
N ASP A 70 -11.65 -13.94 -11.16
CA ASP A 70 -12.31 -12.92 -10.38
C ASP A 70 -13.30 -13.52 -9.37
N TYR A 71 -13.18 -13.12 -8.13
CA TYR A 71 -14.06 -13.55 -7.03
C TYR A 71 -14.66 -12.35 -6.32
N LYS A 72 -15.98 -12.31 -6.24
CA LYS A 72 -16.67 -11.26 -5.48
C LYS A 72 -16.45 -11.47 -3.97
N LEU A 73 -16.11 -10.40 -3.28
CA LEU A 73 -16.08 -10.31 -1.83
C LEU A 73 -17.05 -9.23 -1.38
N THR A 74 -18.03 -9.60 -0.57
CA THR A 74 -18.99 -8.67 0.04
C THR A 74 -18.72 -8.55 1.54
N VAL A 75 -18.60 -7.33 2.02
CA VAL A 75 -18.48 -7.01 3.44
C VAL A 75 -19.75 -6.30 3.89
N SER A 76 -20.42 -6.82 4.90
CA SER A 76 -21.63 -6.23 5.48
C SER A 76 -21.45 -5.95 6.97
N LEU A 77 -21.86 -4.77 7.40
CA LEU A 77 -21.84 -4.33 8.80
C LEU A 77 -23.23 -4.32 9.38
N TYR A 78 -23.37 -4.86 10.58
CA TYR A 78 -24.61 -4.87 11.34
C TYR A 78 -24.39 -4.23 12.72
N ASP A 79 -25.45 -3.64 13.28
CA ASP A 79 -25.46 -3.17 14.66
C ASP A 79 -25.73 -4.31 15.66
N ASP A 80 -25.79 -3.95 16.95
CA ASP A 80 -26.02 -4.90 18.04
C ASP A 80 -27.42 -5.56 17.99
N TYR A 81 -28.35 -4.99 17.21
CA TYR A 81 -29.70 -5.52 16.97
C TYR A 81 -29.79 -6.29 15.65
N MET A 82 -28.67 -6.56 15.01
CA MET A 82 -28.59 -7.21 13.69
C MET A 82 -29.27 -6.44 12.54
N ASN A 83 -29.44 -5.13 12.67
CA ASN A 83 -29.85 -4.30 11.56
C ASN A 83 -28.66 -4.03 10.63
N LEU A 84 -28.88 -4.17 9.33
CA LEU A 84 -27.87 -3.86 8.33
C LEU A 84 -27.58 -2.36 8.31
N ILE A 85 -26.32 -2.00 8.58
CA ILE A 85 -25.84 -0.62 8.56
C ILE A 85 -25.34 -0.26 7.17
N GLU A 86 -24.43 -1.07 6.62
CA GLU A 86 -23.79 -0.82 5.34
C GLU A 86 -23.26 -2.13 4.72
N THR A 87 -23.25 -2.15 3.39
CA THR A 87 -22.67 -3.24 2.61
C THR A 87 -21.78 -2.63 1.52
N ALA A 88 -20.63 -3.25 1.27
CA ALA A 88 -19.74 -2.90 0.17
C ALA A 88 -19.18 -4.16 -0.49
N ASP A 89 -18.99 -4.06 -1.80
CA ASP A 89 -18.45 -5.12 -2.64
C ASP A 89 -17.06 -4.76 -3.14
N THR A 90 -16.24 -5.77 -3.37
CA THR A 90 -14.97 -5.69 -4.07
C THR A 90 -14.72 -6.95 -4.88
N ILE A 91 -13.79 -6.88 -5.81
CA ILE A 91 -13.32 -8.03 -6.59
C ILE A 91 -11.94 -8.45 -6.07
N LEU A 92 -11.77 -9.72 -5.83
CA LEU A 92 -10.47 -10.36 -5.64
C LEU A 92 -10.03 -10.89 -6.99
N HIS A 93 -9.09 -10.20 -7.63
CA HIS A 93 -8.56 -10.55 -8.95
C HIS A 93 -7.29 -11.38 -8.78
N VAL A 94 -7.38 -12.68 -9.02
CA VAL A 94 -6.28 -13.63 -8.85
C VAL A 94 -5.54 -13.81 -10.16
N VAL A 95 -4.23 -13.55 -10.13
CA VAL A 95 -3.34 -13.67 -11.30
C VAL A 95 -2.15 -14.57 -11.01
N LYS A 96 -1.59 -15.17 -12.06
CA LYS A 96 -0.28 -15.83 -11.98
C LYS A 96 0.84 -14.77 -12.01
N PRO A 97 1.94 -14.99 -11.28
CA PRO A 97 3.09 -14.12 -11.40
C PRO A 97 3.67 -14.21 -12.82
N VAL A 98 3.89 -13.06 -13.44
CA VAL A 98 4.46 -12.97 -14.79
C VAL A 98 5.76 -12.16 -14.73
N LYS A 99 6.84 -12.76 -15.20
CA LYS A 99 8.13 -12.05 -15.30
C LYS A 99 8.00 -10.89 -16.30
N PRO A 100 8.32 -9.65 -15.90
CA PRO A 100 8.28 -8.51 -16.79
C PRO A 100 9.15 -8.70 -18.03
N SER A 101 8.63 -8.38 -19.20
CA SER A 101 9.37 -8.45 -20.48
C SER A 101 10.37 -7.29 -20.65
N LYS A 102 10.16 -6.20 -19.91
CA LYS A 102 11.03 -5.02 -19.87
C LYS A 102 11.49 -4.78 -18.44
N LYS A 103 12.66 -4.16 -18.30
CA LYS A 103 13.15 -3.71 -17.00
C LYS A 103 12.25 -2.57 -16.49
N LEU A 104 11.69 -2.74 -15.28
CA LEU A 104 10.84 -1.74 -14.63
C LEU A 104 11.67 -0.96 -13.61
N ASN A 105 11.49 0.35 -13.57
CA ASN A 105 11.98 1.20 -12.49
C ASN A 105 10.91 1.31 -11.41
N ILE A 106 11.31 1.10 -10.16
CA ILE A 106 10.44 1.18 -8.98
C ILE A 106 11.01 2.23 -8.04
N LEU A 107 10.20 3.23 -7.70
CA LEU A 107 10.52 4.20 -6.65
C LEU A 107 9.69 3.89 -5.41
N CYS A 108 10.37 3.55 -4.31
CA CYS A 108 9.78 3.43 -2.99
C CYS A 108 10.04 4.71 -2.21
N PHE A 109 9.01 5.39 -1.77
CA PHE A 109 9.17 6.60 -0.97
C PHE A 109 8.20 6.63 0.22
N GLY A 110 8.60 7.35 1.28
CA GLY A 110 7.81 7.45 2.50
C GLY A 110 8.53 8.17 3.63
N ASP A 111 7.98 8.07 4.81
CA ASP A 111 8.45 8.73 6.02
C ASP A 111 9.52 7.90 6.79
N SER A 112 9.55 8.06 8.12
CA SER A 112 10.43 7.33 9.03
C SER A 112 10.32 5.80 8.92
N LEU A 113 9.20 5.26 8.49
CA LEU A 113 9.02 3.81 8.31
C LEU A 113 9.77 3.30 7.06
N THR A 114 10.10 4.18 6.15
CA THR A 114 10.88 3.87 4.93
C THR A 114 12.37 4.17 5.11
N PHE A 115 12.74 5.02 6.09
CA PHE A 115 14.09 5.54 6.29
C PHE A 115 15.17 4.45 6.35
N ASN A 116 14.91 3.31 6.95
CA ASN A 116 15.86 2.21 7.06
C ASN A 116 15.88 1.27 5.84
N GLY A 117 15.08 1.53 4.81
CA GLY A 117 15.01 0.73 3.59
C GLY A 117 14.55 -0.73 3.79
N VAL A 118 13.96 -1.09 4.93
CA VAL A 118 13.63 -2.48 5.25
C VAL A 118 12.55 -3.03 4.33
N TRP A 119 11.43 -2.33 4.18
CA TRP A 119 10.36 -2.79 3.33
C TRP A 119 10.66 -2.65 1.82
N PRO A 120 11.38 -1.61 1.34
CA PRO A 120 11.83 -1.58 -0.06
C PRO A 120 12.76 -2.75 -0.40
N TYR A 121 13.70 -3.07 0.51
CA TYR A 121 14.59 -4.22 0.34
C TYR A 121 13.84 -5.55 0.35
N GLU A 122 12.88 -5.74 1.26
CA GLU A 122 12.04 -6.95 1.29
C GLU A 122 11.19 -7.06 0.00
N GLY A 123 10.64 -5.95 -0.49
CA GLY A 123 9.96 -5.90 -1.78
C GLY A 123 10.88 -6.36 -2.92
N TYR A 124 12.09 -5.80 -3.00
CA TYR A 124 13.10 -6.20 -3.97
C TYR A 124 13.41 -7.70 -3.87
N ARG A 125 13.69 -8.21 -2.67
CA ARG A 125 13.96 -9.63 -2.41
C ARG A 125 12.84 -10.53 -2.95
N ARG A 126 11.60 -10.21 -2.62
CA ARG A 126 10.43 -11.00 -3.03
C ARG A 126 10.22 -11.04 -4.55
N PHE A 127 10.60 -10.00 -5.26
CA PHE A 127 10.53 -10.01 -6.72
C PHE A 127 11.72 -10.69 -7.38
N THR A 128 12.92 -10.52 -6.88
CA THR A 128 14.15 -10.83 -7.62
C THR A 128 14.87 -12.10 -7.20
N GLN A 129 14.65 -12.53 -5.95
CA GLN A 129 15.31 -13.72 -5.40
C GLN A 129 14.31 -14.89 -5.30
N GLU A 130 14.83 -16.10 -5.40
CA GLU A 130 14.07 -17.31 -5.10
C GLU A 130 14.18 -17.66 -3.62
N GLY A 131 13.17 -18.39 -3.10
CA GLY A 131 13.16 -18.85 -1.71
C GLY A 131 12.88 -17.73 -0.70
N GLY A 132 13.18 -18.01 0.58
CA GLY A 132 12.83 -17.15 1.71
C GLY A 132 11.41 -17.41 2.22
N GLU A 133 11.02 -16.68 3.28
CA GLU A 133 9.70 -16.78 3.91
C GLU A 133 9.11 -15.35 4.04
N PRO A 134 8.06 -15.01 3.27
CA PRO A 134 7.48 -15.73 2.11
C PRO A 134 8.47 -15.88 0.95
N ALA A 135 8.27 -16.91 0.12
CA ALA A 135 9.13 -17.17 -1.03
C ALA A 135 9.09 -16.02 -2.05
N GLY A 136 10.24 -15.75 -2.66
CA GLY A 136 10.34 -14.78 -3.72
C GLY A 136 10.11 -15.39 -5.11
N LEU A 137 9.91 -14.52 -6.12
CA LEU A 137 9.50 -14.91 -7.48
C LEU A 137 10.68 -15.24 -8.42
N GLY A 138 11.94 -14.95 -8.02
CA GLY A 138 13.11 -15.21 -8.85
C GLY A 138 13.22 -14.34 -10.12
N PHE A 139 12.57 -13.20 -10.18
CA PHE A 139 12.57 -12.30 -11.35
C PHE A 139 13.82 -11.41 -11.39
N SER A 140 14.99 -12.00 -11.20
CA SER A 140 16.26 -11.28 -11.26
C SER A 140 16.41 -10.45 -12.55
N ASN A 141 17.10 -9.30 -12.45
CA ASN A 141 17.39 -8.38 -13.55
C ASN A 141 16.18 -7.74 -14.27
N THR A 142 14.97 -7.86 -13.73
CA THR A 142 13.76 -7.25 -14.31
C THR A 142 13.33 -5.98 -13.61
N LEU A 143 13.84 -5.74 -12.40
CA LEU A 143 13.49 -4.58 -11.59
C LEU A 143 14.72 -3.75 -11.25
N ASN A 144 14.55 -2.44 -11.25
CA ASN A 144 15.54 -1.46 -10.82
C ASN A 144 14.87 -0.56 -9.76
N PHE A 145 15.32 -0.68 -8.52
CA PHE A 145 14.84 0.17 -7.45
C PHE A 145 15.68 1.45 -7.45
N ILE A 146 15.01 2.57 -7.70
CA ILE A 146 15.64 3.89 -7.84
C ILE A 146 15.42 4.73 -6.57
N GLY A 147 16.35 5.66 -6.32
CA GLY A 147 16.27 6.58 -5.19
C GLY A 147 17.66 7.09 -4.80
N THR A 148 17.69 8.16 -4.00
CA THR A 148 18.94 8.76 -3.51
C THR A 148 19.48 8.06 -2.28
N MET A 149 18.61 7.48 -1.45
CA MET A 149 18.99 6.59 -0.35
C MET A 149 19.17 5.16 -0.86
N LYS A 150 20.03 4.40 -0.21
CA LYS A 150 20.31 3.01 -0.60
C LYS A 150 20.39 2.08 0.61
N LYS A 151 19.87 0.88 0.40
CA LYS A 151 20.17 -0.29 1.23
C LYS A 151 20.61 -1.40 0.29
N GLU A 152 21.91 -1.72 0.33
CA GLU A 152 22.57 -2.56 -0.67
C GLU A 152 22.34 -2.00 -2.09
N GLU A 153 21.80 -2.77 -3.03
CA GLU A 153 21.49 -2.34 -4.39
C GLU A 153 20.12 -1.64 -4.54
N VAL A 154 19.32 -1.58 -3.46
CA VAL A 154 17.95 -1.05 -3.49
C VAL A 154 17.95 0.44 -3.23
N GLY A 155 17.57 1.24 -4.24
CA GLY A 155 17.30 2.66 -4.10
C GLY A 155 15.91 2.93 -3.51
N TYR A 156 15.76 3.98 -2.72
CA TYR A 156 14.49 4.42 -2.15
C TYR A 156 14.59 5.86 -1.66
N GLU A 157 13.43 6.44 -1.25
CA GLU A 157 13.34 7.74 -0.63
C GLU A 157 12.55 7.62 0.68
N GLY A 158 13.22 7.75 1.82
CA GLY A 158 12.58 7.61 3.13
C GLY A 158 13.13 8.62 4.12
N TYR A 159 12.28 9.57 4.58
CA TYR A 159 12.73 10.67 5.43
C TYR A 159 11.85 10.83 6.66
N GLY A 160 12.48 10.81 7.83
CA GLY A 160 11.78 10.94 9.10
C GLY A 160 10.98 12.25 9.19
N GLY A 161 9.71 12.14 9.57
CA GLY A 161 8.82 13.29 9.72
C GLY A 161 8.27 13.88 8.42
N TRP A 162 8.65 13.32 7.27
CA TRP A 162 8.11 13.79 6.00
C TRP A 162 6.66 13.38 5.82
N GLN A 163 5.91 14.27 5.18
CA GLN A 163 4.54 14.09 4.74
C GLN A 163 4.51 14.20 3.22
N TRP A 164 3.41 13.77 2.61
CA TRP A 164 3.22 13.84 1.17
C TRP A 164 3.53 15.23 0.57
N ARG A 165 3.14 16.29 1.27
CA ARG A 165 3.40 17.68 0.85
C ARG A 165 4.88 18.00 0.65
N HIS A 166 5.79 17.37 1.40
CA HIS A 166 7.22 17.59 1.27
C HIS A 166 7.77 17.05 -0.07
N TYR A 167 7.18 15.96 -0.54
CA TYR A 167 7.52 15.41 -1.85
C TYR A 167 6.91 16.20 -3.00
N VAL A 168 5.65 16.66 -2.86
CA VAL A 168 4.90 17.32 -3.93
C VAL A 168 5.23 18.80 -4.05
N ASN A 169 5.34 19.52 -2.92
CA ASN A 169 5.52 20.97 -2.91
C ASN A 169 6.97 21.42 -2.84
N ASN A 170 7.91 20.48 -2.77
CA ASN A 170 9.33 20.79 -2.60
C ASN A 170 9.61 21.63 -1.32
N GLU A 171 8.74 21.54 -0.33
CA GLU A 171 8.86 22.20 0.95
C GLU A 171 9.58 21.30 1.95
N VAL A 172 10.60 21.85 2.56
CA VAL A 172 11.34 21.19 3.64
C VAL A 172 10.82 21.72 4.97
N ALA A 173 10.40 20.85 5.87
CA ALA A 173 10.06 21.27 7.23
C ALA A 173 11.34 21.80 7.95
N SER A 174 11.18 22.49 9.05
CA SER A 174 12.24 23.22 9.74
C SER A 174 13.55 22.42 9.93
N PRO A 175 14.72 23.00 9.63
CA PRO A 175 16.03 22.34 9.73
C PRO A 175 16.53 22.12 11.16
N THR A 176 15.70 22.27 12.19
CA THR A 176 16.11 22.25 13.60
C THR A 176 16.06 20.88 14.28
N SER A 177 15.56 19.83 13.61
CA SER A 177 15.63 18.47 14.16
C SER A 177 16.89 17.73 13.69
N SER A 178 17.42 16.83 14.50
CA SER A 178 18.58 16.00 14.15
C SER A 178 18.33 15.13 12.91
N ILE A 179 17.08 14.76 12.67
CA ILE A 179 16.63 14.03 11.49
C ILE A 179 16.85 14.86 10.21
N TRP A 180 16.66 16.18 10.28
CA TRP A 180 16.85 17.10 9.17
C TRP A 180 18.30 17.21 8.72
N ILE A 181 19.26 17.11 9.64
CA ILE A 181 20.69 17.17 9.31
C ILE A 181 21.10 15.97 8.45
N GLU A 182 20.51 14.80 8.70
CA GLU A 182 20.78 13.61 7.88
C GLU A 182 20.10 13.67 6.51
N VAL A 183 18.86 14.14 6.47
CA VAL A 183 18.10 14.33 5.22
C VAL A 183 18.76 15.40 4.34
N ASP A 184 19.24 16.50 4.92
CA ASP A 184 19.91 17.59 4.22
C ASP A 184 21.15 17.10 3.46
N LYS A 185 21.90 16.17 4.05
CA LYS A 185 23.09 15.57 3.42
C LYS A 185 22.78 14.69 2.20
N HIS A 186 21.60 14.09 2.16
CA HIS A 186 21.28 13.05 1.17
C HIS A 186 20.28 13.48 0.13
N SER A 187 19.44 14.49 0.39
CA SER A 187 18.29 14.79 -0.43
C SER A 187 18.04 16.25 -0.76
N LEU A 188 18.76 17.19 -0.11
CA LEU A 188 18.57 18.62 -0.37
C LEU A 188 19.69 19.18 -1.24
N ASN A 189 19.34 20.06 -2.14
CA ASN A 189 20.30 20.89 -2.86
C ASN A 189 20.61 22.21 -2.10
N GLU A 190 21.50 23.01 -2.67
CA GLU A 190 21.92 24.30 -2.09
C GLU A 190 20.78 25.28 -1.80
N ASN A 191 19.62 25.09 -2.43
CA ASN A 191 18.41 25.90 -2.25
C ASN A 191 17.39 25.22 -1.33
N HIS A 192 17.78 24.28 -0.52
CA HIS A 192 16.90 23.48 0.36
C HIS A 192 15.76 22.75 -0.42
N GLN A 193 16.00 22.43 -1.68
CA GLN A 193 15.06 21.66 -2.50
C GLN A 193 15.46 20.20 -2.47
N HIS A 194 14.46 19.30 -2.43
CA HIS A 194 14.69 17.88 -2.51
C HIS A 194 15.39 17.51 -3.84
N SER A 195 16.46 16.70 -3.76
CA SER A 195 17.28 16.36 -4.93
C SER A 195 16.50 15.65 -6.04
N LEU A 196 15.46 14.91 -5.69
CA LEU A 196 14.59 14.23 -6.63
C LEU A 196 13.86 15.18 -7.59
N TRP A 197 13.54 16.42 -7.18
CA TRP A 197 12.88 17.39 -8.06
C TRP A 197 13.72 17.79 -9.25
N LYS A 198 15.01 17.58 -9.19
CA LYS A 198 15.94 17.83 -10.29
C LYS A 198 16.42 16.56 -10.99
N SER A 199 16.00 15.38 -10.50
CA SER A 199 16.40 14.12 -11.11
C SER A 199 15.47 13.79 -12.29
N SER A 200 16.06 13.39 -13.40
CA SER A 200 15.32 12.86 -14.55
C SER A 200 14.53 11.60 -14.21
N GLU A 201 14.91 10.92 -13.12
CA GLU A 201 14.28 9.70 -12.65
C GLU A 201 12.91 9.95 -12.03
N LEU A 202 12.76 11.01 -11.22
CA LEU A 202 11.44 11.35 -10.65
C LEU A 202 10.49 11.89 -11.73
N ASN A 203 10.97 12.77 -12.61
CA ASN A 203 10.18 13.26 -13.73
C ASN A 203 9.64 12.12 -14.58
N TRP A 204 10.49 11.12 -14.86
CA TRP A 204 10.09 9.94 -15.62
C TRP A 204 8.98 9.13 -14.89
N VAL A 205 9.09 8.95 -13.58
CA VAL A 205 8.07 8.24 -12.78
C VAL A 205 6.75 9.00 -12.77
N LEU A 206 6.79 10.33 -12.60
CA LEU A 206 5.57 11.17 -12.58
C LEU A 206 4.90 11.28 -13.95
N GLU A 207 5.67 11.25 -15.03
CA GLU A 207 5.15 11.27 -16.42
C GLU A 207 4.59 9.90 -16.86
N SER A 208 4.90 8.84 -16.11
CA SER A 208 4.51 7.46 -16.42
C SER A 208 3.25 6.99 -15.68
N ILE A 209 2.70 7.83 -14.77
CA ILE A 209 1.47 7.60 -14.01
C ILE A 209 0.29 8.31 -14.69
#